data_8891ade0693b141d19f7412a9980f879
#
_entry.id   8891ade0693b141d19f7412a9980f879
#
_cell.length_a   1.000
_cell.length_b   1.000
_cell.length_c   1.000
_cell.angle_alpha   90.00
_cell.angle_beta   90.00
_cell.angle_gamma   90.00
#
_symmetry.space_group_name_H-M   'P 1'
#
loop_
_entity.id
_entity.type
_entity.pdbx_description
1 polymer ?
#
loop_
_entity_poly.entity_id
_entity_poly.type
_entity_poly.pdbx_seq_one_letter_code
_entity_poly.pdbx_strand_id
1 'polypeptide(L)'
;MKIALDSGHNAKNPDIGYLDCGAVNGKYTEADLAEKLKLSICQYLKGYIDYFVPTYYWNTQDRYRESVKNKCDYYLVIHLDSANATASGVHALYNDKGKEFANDLVYYICRYLGFANRGAKHYTTNPRAIAAFDIATIPYVLLECGFISNAQDLDKHLKDREYIAQAITSVIAKYSNLENIKMRVGDTLATKNNTTHKLITAPQIINGRTVLGLRDISVLFECKVLWHPQTKEITILK
;
A
#
# COMPACT_ATOMS: atom_id res chain seq x y z
N MET A 1 -1.55 7.53 13.53
CA MET A 1 -2.17 7.72 12.21
C MET A 1 -3.23 6.65 11.98
N LYS A 2 -4.39 7.04 11.51
CA LYS A 2 -5.47 6.15 11.05
C LYS A 2 -5.72 6.41 9.57
N ILE A 3 -5.75 5.39 8.75
CA ILE A 3 -5.98 5.53 7.30
C ILE A 3 -7.34 4.94 6.90
N ALA A 4 -8.10 5.66 6.08
CA ALA A 4 -9.23 5.08 5.37
C ALA A 4 -8.73 4.35 4.12
N LEU A 5 -9.13 3.09 3.98
CA LEU A 5 -8.84 2.25 2.82
C LEU A 5 -10.13 1.93 2.10
N ASP A 6 -10.29 2.47 0.91
CA ASP A 6 -11.42 2.24 0.04
C ASP A 6 -10.98 1.48 -1.22
N SER A 7 -11.89 0.79 -1.85
CA SER A 7 -11.72 0.26 -3.20
C SER A 7 -12.70 0.93 -4.12
N GLY A 8 -12.25 1.33 -5.29
CA GLY A 8 -13.10 1.91 -6.31
C GLY A 8 -14.21 0.94 -6.68
N HIS A 9 -15.37 1.49 -7.03
CA HIS A 9 -16.53 0.68 -7.43
C HIS A 9 -17.12 -0.13 -6.25
N ASN A 10 -17.62 -1.34 -6.46
CA ASN A 10 -18.27 -2.24 -5.48
C ASN A 10 -19.57 -1.71 -4.83
N ALA A 11 -19.98 -0.49 -5.13
CA ALA A 11 -21.22 0.04 -4.62
C ALA A 11 -22.41 -0.40 -5.49
N LYS A 12 -23.55 -0.68 -4.85
CA LYS A 12 -24.79 -0.93 -5.57
C LYS A 12 -25.26 0.37 -6.19
N ASN A 13 -25.39 0.40 -7.52
CA ASN A 13 -25.96 1.55 -8.19
C ASN A 13 -27.47 1.62 -7.91
N PRO A 14 -27.99 2.69 -7.28
CA PRO A 14 -29.40 2.79 -6.92
C PRO A 14 -30.34 2.84 -8.15
N ASP A 15 -29.86 3.36 -9.28
CA ASP A 15 -30.69 3.57 -10.48
C ASP A 15 -30.95 2.28 -11.25
N ILE A 16 -29.96 1.36 -11.28
CA ILE A 16 -30.03 0.11 -12.04
C ILE A 16 -30.00 -1.15 -11.17
N GLY A 17 -29.76 -1.02 -9.88
CA GLY A 17 -29.76 -2.13 -8.93
C GLY A 17 -28.57 -3.09 -9.01
N TYR A 18 -27.62 -2.89 -9.93
CA TYR A 18 -26.41 -3.70 -10.08
C TYR A 18 -25.26 -3.15 -9.26
N LEU A 19 -24.32 -4.03 -8.91
CA LEU A 19 -23.05 -3.61 -8.38
C LEU A 19 -22.24 -2.92 -9.48
N ASP A 20 -21.60 -1.79 -9.13
CA ASP A 20 -20.64 -1.12 -9.98
C ASP A 20 -19.36 -1.98 -10.06
N CYS A 21 -19.13 -2.60 -11.20
CA CYS A 21 -17.97 -3.45 -11.42
C CYS A 21 -16.72 -2.70 -11.90
N GLY A 22 -16.85 -1.40 -12.25
CA GLY A 22 -15.77 -0.66 -12.89
C GLY A 22 -15.43 -1.22 -14.27
N ALA A 23 -14.18 -1.07 -14.67
CA ALA A 23 -13.67 -1.61 -15.93
C ALA A 23 -13.62 -3.15 -15.90
N VAL A 24 -13.79 -3.75 -17.08
CA VAL A 24 -13.88 -5.21 -17.25
C VAL A 24 -12.89 -5.71 -18.30
N ASN A 25 -12.17 -6.80 -17.99
CA ASN A 25 -11.34 -7.54 -18.94
C ASN A 25 -11.60 -9.04 -18.80
N GLY A 26 -12.37 -9.61 -19.72
CA GLY A 26 -12.82 -11.01 -19.67
C GLY A 26 -13.65 -11.28 -18.41
N LYS A 27 -13.17 -12.16 -17.55
CA LYS A 27 -13.82 -12.49 -16.27
C LYS A 27 -13.39 -11.61 -15.09
N TYR A 28 -12.46 -10.70 -15.29
CA TYR A 28 -11.92 -9.85 -14.26
C TYR A 28 -12.60 -8.49 -14.28
N THR A 29 -12.95 -7.99 -13.10
CA THR A 29 -13.50 -6.64 -12.91
C THR A 29 -12.55 -5.81 -12.07
N GLU A 30 -12.52 -4.51 -12.31
CA GLU A 30 -11.75 -3.57 -11.51
C GLU A 30 -12.15 -3.64 -10.04
N ALA A 31 -13.46 -3.64 -9.76
CA ALA A 31 -14.00 -3.74 -8.40
C ALA A 31 -13.45 -4.96 -7.64
N ASP A 32 -13.44 -6.15 -8.26
CA ASP A 32 -12.96 -7.39 -7.63
C ASP A 32 -11.43 -7.35 -7.38
N LEU A 33 -10.65 -6.83 -8.34
CA LEU A 33 -9.20 -6.71 -8.20
C LEU A 33 -8.81 -5.66 -7.15
N ALA A 34 -9.45 -4.51 -7.16
CA ALA A 34 -9.21 -3.44 -6.18
C ALA A 34 -9.60 -3.90 -4.77
N GLU A 35 -10.73 -4.60 -4.62
CA GLU A 35 -11.18 -5.15 -3.35
C GLU A 35 -10.19 -6.17 -2.78
N LYS A 36 -9.74 -7.11 -3.61
CA LYS A 36 -8.75 -8.12 -3.20
C LYS A 36 -7.44 -7.48 -2.78
N LEU A 37 -6.98 -6.45 -3.49
CA LEU A 37 -5.77 -5.72 -3.12
C LEU A 37 -5.96 -4.96 -1.79
N LYS A 38 -7.08 -4.27 -1.61
CA LYS A 38 -7.42 -3.61 -0.35
C LYS A 38 -7.42 -4.58 0.83
N LEU A 39 -8.04 -5.76 0.67
CA LEU A 39 -8.06 -6.78 1.72
C LEU A 39 -6.65 -7.27 2.08
N SER A 40 -5.77 -7.47 1.10
CA SER A 40 -4.37 -7.82 1.36
C SER A 40 -3.66 -6.70 2.15
N ILE A 41 -3.88 -5.43 1.81
CA ILE A 41 -3.32 -4.28 2.56
C ILE A 41 -3.85 -4.29 4.01
N CYS A 42 -5.16 -4.43 4.22
CA CYS A 42 -5.75 -4.52 5.56
C CYS A 42 -5.12 -5.63 6.40
N GLN A 43 -4.83 -6.77 5.80
CA GLN A 43 -4.19 -7.89 6.47
C GLN A 43 -2.78 -7.53 6.97
N TYR A 44 -1.98 -6.81 6.16
CA TYR A 44 -0.65 -6.35 6.56
C TYR A 44 -0.68 -5.24 7.62
N LEU A 45 -1.72 -4.40 7.64
CA LEU A 45 -1.84 -3.33 8.63
C LEU A 45 -2.37 -3.81 9.98
N LYS A 46 -3.10 -4.93 10.00
CA LYS A 46 -3.80 -5.44 11.19
C LYS A 46 -2.86 -5.63 12.38
N GLY A 47 -3.17 -4.96 13.48
CA GLY A 47 -2.39 -5.01 14.72
C GLY A 47 -1.19 -4.04 14.77
N TYR A 48 -0.94 -3.28 13.68
CA TYR A 48 0.20 -2.35 13.61
C TYR A 48 -0.24 -0.91 13.32
N ILE A 49 -1.17 -0.73 12.41
CA ILE A 49 -1.68 0.60 12.01
C ILE A 49 -3.19 0.56 12.01
N ASP A 50 -3.80 1.56 12.63
CA ASP A 50 -5.26 1.72 12.62
C ASP A 50 -5.74 2.03 11.20
N TYR A 51 -6.72 1.30 10.75
CA TYR A 51 -7.39 1.56 9.48
C TYR A 51 -8.91 1.51 9.63
N PHE A 52 -9.59 2.12 8.69
CA PHE A 52 -11.03 2.16 8.55
C PHE A 52 -11.41 1.80 7.11
N VAL A 53 -12.40 0.96 6.94
CA VAL A 53 -12.97 0.63 5.63
C VAL A 53 -14.37 1.26 5.57
N PRO A 54 -14.58 2.25 4.68
CA PRO A 54 -15.87 2.90 4.59
C PRO A 54 -16.94 1.94 4.02
N THR A 55 -18.18 2.21 4.35
CA THR A 55 -19.32 1.52 3.77
C THR A 55 -19.40 1.81 2.27
N TYR A 56 -19.80 0.83 1.48
CA TYR A 56 -19.93 0.99 0.03
C TYR A 56 -21.17 1.79 -0.35
N TYR A 57 -21.16 3.10 -0.07
CA TYR A 57 -22.15 4.00 -0.64
C TYR A 57 -21.87 4.22 -2.12
N TRP A 58 -22.92 4.38 -2.92
CA TRP A 58 -22.78 4.78 -4.32
C TRP A 58 -22.06 6.11 -4.47
N ASN A 59 -22.39 7.05 -3.63
CA ASN A 59 -21.77 8.38 -3.62
C ASN A 59 -20.39 8.33 -2.94
N THR A 60 -19.34 8.64 -3.68
CA THR A 60 -17.97 8.68 -3.19
C THR A 60 -17.75 9.73 -2.10
N GLN A 61 -18.53 10.82 -2.10
CA GLN A 61 -18.45 11.84 -1.05
C GLN A 61 -18.94 11.29 0.30
N ASP A 62 -19.94 10.40 0.31
CA ASP A 62 -20.46 9.84 1.55
C ASP A 62 -19.45 8.85 2.15
N ARG A 63 -18.75 8.07 1.34
CA ARG A 63 -17.62 7.22 1.78
C ARG A 63 -16.51 8.06 2.40
N TYR A 64 -16.17 9.18 1.77
CA TYR A 64 -15.19 10.11 2.30
C TYR A 64 -15.65 10.74 3.63
N ARG A 65 -16.89 11.27 3.71
CA ARG A 65 -17.47 11.87 4.93
C ARG A 65 -17.48 10.88 6.10
N GLU A 66 -17.83 9.62 5.84
CA GLU A 66 -17.79 8.56 6.84
C GLU A 66 -16.37 8.35 7.39
N SER A 67 -15.36 8.37 6.52
CA SER A 67 -13.96 8.24 6.89
C SER A 67 -13.48 9.41 7.76
N VAL A 68 -13.86 10.63 7.43
CA VAL A 68 -13.55 11.81 8.26
C VAL A 68 -14.26 11.73 9.63
N LYS A 69 -15.53 11.31 9.66
CA LYS A 69 -16.29 11.07 10.91
C LYS A 69 -15.59 10.03 11.80
N ASN A 70 -14.96 9.03 11.19
CA ASN A 70 -14.17 8.02 11.88
C ASN A 70 -12.73 8.47 12.23
N LYS A 71 -12.43 9.78 12.10
CA LYS A 71 -11.16 10.40 12.46
C LYS A 71 -9.97 9.81 11.71
N CYS A 72 -10.14 9.51 10.43
CA CYS A 72 -9.03 9.12 9.58
C CYS A 72 -8.16 10.34 9.24
N ASP A 73 -6.85 10.13 9.27
CA ASP A 73 -5.84 11.14 8.93
C ASP A 73 -5.54 11.15 7.43
N TYR A 74 -5.74 10.03 6.73
CA TYR A 74 -5.51 9.83 5.30
C TYR A 74 -6.68 9.07 4.67
N TYR A 75 -6.92 9.32 3.39
CA TYR A 75 -7.88 8.55 2.58
C TYR A 75 -7.18 8.03 1.32
N LEU A 76 -7.13 6.72 1.17
CA LEU A 76 -6.58 6.03 0.00
C LEU A 76 -7.68 5.18 -0.63
N VAL A 77 -8.01 5.49 -1.88
CA VAL A 77 -8.89 4.66 -2.69
C VAL A 77 -8.10 3.97 -3.79
N ILE A 78 -8.32 2.66 -3.96
CA ILE A 78 -7.61 1.81 -4.90
C ILE A 78 -8.48 1.58 -6.13
N HIS A 79 -7.89 1.81 -7.29
CA HIS A 79 -8.46 1.61 -8.62
C HIS A 79 -7.51 0.83 -9.53
N LEU A 80 -8.02 0.40 -10.67
CA LEU A 80 -7.25 -0.03 -11.82
C LEU A 80 -7.78 0.71 -13.06
N ASP A 81 -6.92 1.45 -13.72
CA ASP A 81 -7.29 2.22 -14.90
C ASP A 81 -7.64 1.32 -16.11
N SER A 82 -8.32 1.87 -17.08
CA SER A 82 -8.65 1.21 -18.33
C SER A 82 -8.53 2.17 -19.51
N ALA A 83 -7.83 1.72 -20.55
CA ALA A 83 -7.68 2.45 -21.81
C ALA A 83 -7.48 1.43 -22.95
N ASN A 84 -6.70 1.80 -23.98
CA ASN A 84 -6.28 0.83 -25.00
C ASN A 84 -5.32 -0.23 -24.38
N ALA A 85 -5.16 -1.36 -25.05
CA ALA A 85 -4.36 -2.49 -24.54
C ALA A 85 -2.85 -2.18 -24.37
N THR A 86 -2.35 -1.08 -24.95
CA THR A 86 -0.94 -0.67 -24.83
C THR A 86 -0.70 0.30 -23.67
N ALA A 87 -1.74 0.91 -23.12
CA ALA A 87 -1.63 1.74 -21.94
C ALA A 87 -1.25 0.87 -20.73
N SER A 88 -0.23 1.25 -19.99
CA SER A 88 0.33 0.47 -18.88
C SER A 88 0.91 1.38 -17.82
N GLY A 89 1.00 0.90 -16.60
CA GLY A 89 1.72 1.53 -15.51
C GLY A 89 0.84 2.13 -14.42
N VAL A 90 1.48 2.57 -13.34
CA VAL A 90 0.85 3.08 -12.13
C VAL A 90 0.86 4.60 -12.12
N HIS A 91 -0.24 5.19 -11.71
CA HIS A 91 -0.34 6.63 -11.44
C HIS A 91 -1.28 6.91 -10.26
N ALA A 92 -1.27 8.14 -9.78
CA ALA A 92 -2.18 8.55 -8.72
C ALA A 92 -2.72 9.96 -8.98
N LEU A 93 -3.92 10.21 -8.46
CA LEU A 93 -4.50 11.55 -8.31
C LEU A 93 -4.46 11.92 -6.84
N TYR A 94 -4.18 13.20 -6.55
CA TYR A 94 -4.12 13.71 -5.19
C TYR A 94 -4.74 15.10 -5.04
N ASN A 95 -5.17 15.45 -3.81
CA ASN A 95 -5.48 16.83 -3.42
C ASN A 95 -4.21 17.52 -2.88
N ASP A 96 -4.26 18.81 -2.60
CA ASP A 96 -3.12 19.62 -2.14
C ASP A 96 -2.31 18.96 -1.00
N LYS A 97 -2.99 18.23 -0.12
CA LYS A 97 -2.38 17.59 1.05
C LYS A 97 -1.81 16.18 0.77
N GLY A 98 -2.25 15.54 -0.32
CA GLY A 98 -1.91 14.16 -0.66
C GLY A 98 -0.68 13.98 -1.54
N LYS A 99 -0.03 15.06 -1.98
CA LYS A 99 1.02 15.04 -3.02
C LYS A 99 2.17 14.09 -2.72
N GLU A 100 2.78 14.23 -1.55
CA GLU A 100 3.96 13.42 -1.20
C GLU A 100 3.59 11.95 -1.03
N PHE A 101 2.47 11.69 -0.36
CA PHE A 101 1.95 10.33 -0.18
C PHE A 101 1.65 9.65 -1.53
N ALA A 102 1.04 10.36 -2.47
CA ALA A 102 0.77 9.87 -3.82
C ALA A 102 2.05 9.57 -4.62
N ASN A 103 3.05 10.46 -4.55
CA ASN A 103 4.34 10.26 -5.21
C ASN A 103 5.08 9.04 -4.66
N ASP A 104 5.09 8.86 -3.34
CA ASP A 104 5.70 7.70 -2.70
C ASP A 104 4.99 6.39 -3.11
N LEU A 105 3.66 6.36 -3.12
CA LEU A 105 2.89 5.19 -3.55
C LEU A 105 3.28 4.76 -4.97
N VAL A 106 3.25 5.69 -5.92
CA VAL A 106 3.62 5.41 -7.31
C VAL A 106 5.08 4.96 -7.41
N TYR A 107 6.00 5.68 -6.75
CA TYR A 107 7.42 5.36 -6.77
C TYR A 107 7.72 3.96 -6.25
N TYR A 108 7.19 3.59 -5.07
CA TYR A 108 7.50 2.30 -4.45
C TYR A 108 6.92 1.13 -5.23
N ILE A 109 5.67 1.23 -5.71
CA ILE A 109 5.05 0.19 -6.53
C ILE A 109 5.86 -0.01 -7.82
N CYS A 110 6.18 1.06 -8.53
CA CYS A 110 6.92 0.96 -9.78
C CYS A 110 8.33 0.40 -9.57
N ARG A 111 9.02 0.85 -8.51
CA ARG A 111 10.38 0.42 -8.19
C ARG A 111 10.46 -1.07 -7.84
N TYR A 112 9.50 -1.59 -7.07
CA TYR A 112 9.57 -2.96 -6.58
C TYR A 112 8.97 -3.98 -7.56
N LEU A 113 8.03 -3.58 -8.37
CA LEU A 113 7.27 -4.49 -9.24
C LEU A 113 7.46 -4.23 -10.74
N GLY A 114 8.27 -3.23 -11.08
CA GLY A 114 8.58 -2.96 -12.50
C GLY A 114 7.37 -2.49 -13.32
N PHE A 115 6.40 -1.82 -12.70
CA PHE A 115 5.39 -1.08 -13.46
C PHE A 115 6.00 0.18 -14.08
N ALA A 116 5.46 0.61 -15.22
CA ALA A 116 5.76 1.92 -15.76
C ALA A 116 5.27 3.02 -14.79
N ASN A 117 6.15 3.98 -14.49
CA ASN A 117 5.81 5.10 -13.62
C ASN A 117 5.16 6.22 -14.44
N ARG A 118 3.87 6.47 -14.24
CA ARG A 118 3.10 7.55 -14.90
C ARG A 118 2.98 8.79 -14.03
N GLY A 119 3.58 8.78 -12.83
CA GLY A 119 3.61 9.88 -11.88
C GLY A 119 2.31 10.09 -11.11
N ALA A 120 2.38 10.97 -10.12
CA ALA A 120 1.20 11.46 -9.43
C ALA A 120 0.83 12.85 -9.96
N LYS A 121 -0.48 13.14 -10.07
CA LYS A 121 -1.02 14.38 -10.64
C LYS A 121 -2.06 14.97 -9.69
N HIS A 122 -2.12 16.29 -9.65
CA HIS A 122 -3.20 16.96 -8.93
C HIS A 122 -4.54 16.64 -9.59
N TYR A 123 -5.58 16.36 -8.79
CA TYR A 123 -6.88 15.88 -9.30
C TYR A 123 -7.52 16.84 -10.31
N THR A 124 -7.29 18.17 -10.20
CA THR A 124 -7.81 19.17 -11.14
C THR A 124 -7.26 19.03 -12.56
N THR A 125 -6.20 18.28 -12.76
CA THR A 125 -5.66 17.97 -14.10
C THR A 125 -6.35 16.80 -14.76
N ASN A 126 -7.24 16.09 -14.05
CA ASN A 126 -8.02 15.00 -14.59
C ASN A 126 -9.29 15.57 -15.25
N PRO A 127 -9.58 15.20 -16.50
CA PRO A 127 -10.81 15.64 -17.17
C PRO A 127 -12.09 15.04 -16.56
N ARG A 128 -11.97 13.97 -15.76
CA ARG A 128 -13.11 13.38 -15.04
C ARG A 128 -13.20 14.03 -13.67
N ALA A 129 -14.32 14.70 -13.39
CA ALA A 129 -14.60 15.22 -12.07
C ALA A 129 -14.81 14.07 -11.09
N ILE A 130 -14.07 14.09 -9.97
CA ILE A 130 -14.23 13.14 -8.87
C ILE A 130 -14.70 13.95 -7.66
N ALA A 131 -15.99 13.96 -7.44
CA ALA A 131 -16.65 14.84 -6.48
C ALA A 131 -16.13 14.75 -5.04
N ALA A 132 -15.54 13.62 -4.66
CA ALA A 132 -14.98 13.46 -3.32
C ALA A 132 -13.71 14.31 -3.10
N PHE A 133 -12.95 14.63 -4.15
CA PHE A 133 -11.80 15.53 -4.03
C PHE A 133 -12.19 16.95 -3.67
N ASP A 134 -13.35 17.44 -4.17
CA ASP A 134 -13.79 18.81 -3.95
C ASP A 134 -14.13 19.12 -2.48
N ILE A 135 -14.44 18.08 -1.71
CA ILE A 135 -14.74 18.19 -0.28
C ILE A 135 -13.60 17.70 0.62
N ALA A 136 -12.48 17.28 0.03
CA ALA A 136 -11.44 16.59 0.77
C ALA A 136 -10.59 17.57 1.63
N THR A 137 -10.64 17.38 2.95
CA THR A 137 -9.94 18.18 3.96
C THR A 137 -8.70 17.50 4.55
N ILE A 138 -8.58 16.17 4.37
CA ILE A 138 -7.40 15.38 4.72
C ILE A 138 -6.66 14.96 3.44
N PRO A 139 -5.40 14.48 3.51
CA PRO A 139 -4.72 13.88 2.37
C PRO A 139 -5.60 12.81 1.72
N TYR A 140 -5.94 13.04 0.45
CA TYR A 140 -6.76 12.14 -0.36
C TYR A 140 -5.96 11.71 -1.60
N VAL A 141 -5.84 10.42 -1.78
CA VAL A 141 -5.18 9.81 -2.94
C VAL A 141 -6.09 8.78 -3.58
N LEU A 142 -6.29 8.90 -4.90
CA LEU A 142 -6.82 7.86 -5.75
C LEU A 142 -5.63 7.22 -6.47
N LEU A 143 -5.42 5.94 -6.21
CA LEU A 143 -4.28 5.19 -6.74
C LEU A 143 -4.76 4.23 -7.83
N GLU A 144 -4.29 4.46 -9.05
CA GLU A 144 -4.47 3.57 -10.20
C GLU A 144 -3.30 2.59 -10.24
N CYS A 145 -3.55 1.36 -9.78
CA CYS A 145 -2.53 0.33 -9.59
C CYS A 145 -2.16 -0.43 -10.87
N GLY A 146 -2.22 0.20 -12.02
CA GLY A 146 -2.01 -0.41 -13.33
C GLY A 146 -3.29 -0.42 -14.16
N PHE A 147 -3.21 -0.93 -15.38
CA PHE A 147 -4.32 -0.97 -16.32
C PHE A 147 -4.92 -2.37 -16.42
N ILE A 148 -6.18 -2.53 -16.08
CA ILE A 148 -6.89 -3.80 -16.25
C ILE A 148 -6.97 -4.22 -17.73
N SER A 149 -6.96 -3.26 -18.66
CA SER A 149 -6.95 -3.48 -20.11
C SER A 149 -5.59 -3.94 -20.65
N ASN A 150 -4.51 -3.82 -19.88
CA ASN A 150 -3.17 -4.24 -20.26
C ASN A 150 -2.85 -5.63 -19.71
N ALA A 151 -2.46 -6.55 -20.61
CA ALA A 151 -2.21 -7.94 -20.22
C ALA A 151 -1.08 -8.12 -19.21
N GLN A 152 -0.01 -7.30 -19.29
CA GLN A 152 1.13 -7.38 -18.35
C GLN A 152 0.78 -6.81 -16.98
N ASP A 153 0.06 -5.68 -16.93
CA ASP A 153 -0.38 -5.09 -15.67
C ASP A 153 -1.39 -6.01 -14.96
N LEU A 154 -2.35 -6.57 -15.71
CA LEU A 154 -3.30 -7.54 -15.18
C LEU A 154 -2.61 -8.80 -14.64
N ASP A 155 -1.62 -9.35 -15.38
CA ASP A 155 -0.87 -10.52 -14.93
C ASP A 155 -0.14 -10.27 -13.59
N LYS A 156 0.46 -9.07 -13.40
CA LYS A 156 1.03 -8.66 -12.11
C LYS A 156 -0.01 -8.61 -11.00
N HIS A 157 -1.20 -8.09 -11.25
CA HIS A 157 -2.28 -8.12 -10.26
C HIS A 157 -2.71 -9.55 -9.87
N LEU A 158 -2.68 -10.46 -10.81
CA LEU A 158 -3.07 -11.86 -10.56
C LEU A 158 -1.99 -12.64 -9.81
N LYS A 159 -0.71 -12.40 -10.11
CA LYS A 159 0.44 -13.15 -9.57
C LYS A 159 1.11 -12.48 -8.39
N ASP A 160 1.25 -11.15 -8.44
CA ASP A 160 2.09 -10.37 -7.54
C ASP A 160 1.29 -9.44 -6.62
N ARG A 161 -0.03 -9.64 -6.49
CA ARG A 161 -0.92 -8.80 -5.66
C ARG A 161 -0.38 -8.59 -4.24
N GLU A 162 0.15 -9.63 -3.62
CA GLU A 162 0.71 -9.55 -2.26
C GLU A 162 1.93 -8.62 -2.21
N TYR A 163 2.76 -8.61 -3.24
CA TYR A 163 3.90 -7.69 -3.30
C TYR A 163 3.46 -6.25 -3.58
N ILE A 164 2.37 -6.06 -4.35
CA ILE A 164 1.74 -4.73 -4.52
C ILE A 164 1.23 -4.24 -3.16
N ALA A 165 0.52 -5.09 -2.41
CA ALA A 165 0.02 -4.77 -1.08
C ALA A 165 1.16 -4.42 -0.11
N GLN A 166 2.26 -5.18 -0.11
CA GLN A 166 3.45 -4.89 0.71
C GLN A 166 4.09 -3.55 0.35
N ALA A 167 4.20 -3.21 -0.93
CA ALA A 167 4.72 -1.92 -1.38
C ALA A 167 3.86 -0.77 -0.85
N ILE A 168 2.54 -0.86 -0.98
CA ILE A 168 1.60 0.14 -0.46
C ILE A 168 1.68 0.24 1.06
N THR A 169 1.68 -0.91 1.77
CA THR A 169 1.80 -0.95 3.23
C THR A 169 3.10 -0.32 3.72
N SER A 170 4.21 -0.51 3.00
CA SER A 170 5.51 0.10 3.34
C SER A 170 5.46 1.64 3.24
N VAL A 171 4.68 2.17 2.31
CA VAL A 171 4.45 3.62 2.22
C VAL A 171 3.57 4.09 3.36
N ILE A 172 2.45 3.40 3.64
CA ILE A 172 1.56 3.74 4.77
C ILE A 172 2.35 3.74 6.09
N ALA A 173 3.22 2.74 6.31
CA ALA A 173 4.08 2.68 7.49
C ALA A 173 5.06 3.86 7.59
N LYS A 174 5.58 4.36 6.47
CA LYS A 174 6.45 5.55 6.44
C LYS A 174 5.74 6.80 6.97
N TYR A 175 4.44 6.93 6.75
CA TYR A 175 3.62 8.08 7.21
C TYR A 175 3.00 7.85 8.59
N SER A 176 3.07 6.63 9.11
CA SER A 176 2.74 6.34 10.50
C SER A 176 3.96 6.59 11.39
N ASN A 177 3.72 6.78 12.68
CA ASN A 177 4.83 6.90 13.65
C ASN A 177 5.43 5.53 14.02
N LEU A 178 5.24 4.51 13.20
CA LEU A 178 5.84 3.20 13.42
C LEU A 178 7.33 3.22 13.10
N GLU A 179 8.11 2.61 13.96
CA GLU A 179 9.50 2.33 13.64
C GLU A 179 9.58 1.40 12.43
N ASN A 180 10.30 1.83 11.41
CA ASN A 180 10.57 0.97 10.25
C ASN A 180 12.05 0.62 10.19
N ILE A 181 12.32 -0.65 9.94
CA ILE A 181 13.67 -1.16 9.73
C ILE A 181 13.73 -1.72 8.32
N LYS A 182 14.65 -1.21 7.51
CA LYS A 182 14.89 -1.69 6.15
C LYS A 182 16.29 -2.27 6.04
N MET A 183 16.40 -3.43 5.43
CA MET A 183 17.67 -4.09 5.14
C MET A 183 17.56 -4.84 3.81
N ARG A 184 18.69 -5.08 3.19
CA ARG A 184 18.78 -5.84 1.94
C ARG A 184 19.63 -7.09 2.18
N VAL A 185 19.20 -8.21 1.62
CA VAL A 185 19.99 -9.45 1.60
C VAL A 185 21.36 -9.18 0.95
N GLY A 186 22.43 -9.60 1.61
CA GLY A 186 23.79 -9.40 1.15
C GLY A 186 24.41 -8.04 1.49
N ASP A 187 23.64 -7.09 2.04
CA ASP A 187 24.13 -5.75 2.40
C ASP A 187 24.39 -5.67 3.92
N THR A 188 25.49 -5.04 4.31
CA THR A 188 25.85 -4.80 5.71
C THR A 188 25.32 -3.48 6.25
N LEU A 189 24.44 -2.82 5.52
CA LEU A 189 23.76 -1.59 5.96
C LEU A 189 22.26 -1.86 6.14
N ALA A 190 21.76 -1.42 7.28
CA ALA A 190 20.33 -1.33 7.57
C ALA A 190 19.94 0.12 7.88
N THR A 191 18.70 0.48 7.67
CA THR A 191 18.18 1.77 8.15
C THR A 191 17.06 1.54 9.14
N LYS A 192 17.08 2.25 10.27
CA LYS A 192 15.99 2.35 11.25
C LYS A 192 15.56 3.80 11.32
N ASN A 193 14.32 4.10 10.95
CA ASN A 193 13.77 5.47 10.95
C ASN A 193 14.68 6.48 10.23
N ASN A 194 15.19 6.12 9.04
CA ASN A 194 16.14 6.88 8.22
C ASN A 194 17.57 7.02 8.82
N THR A 195 17.85 6.45 9.98
CA THR A 195 19.21 6.38 10.52
C THR A 195 19.89 5.10 10.02
N THR A 196 21.11 5.23 9.49
CA THR A 196 21.87 4.09 8.98
C THR A 196 22.61 3.39 10.11
N HIS A 197 22.47 2.07 10.16
CA HIS A 197 23.16 1.17 11.08
C HIS A 197 24.01 0.19 10.30
N LYS A 198 25.23 -0.04 10.74
CA LYS A 198 26.11 -1.06 10.18
C LYS A 198 25.82 -2.39 10.86
N LEU A 199 25.50 -3.41 10.08
CA LEU A 199 25.30 -4.78 10.54
C LEU A 199 26.65 -5.47 10.69
N ILE A 200 26.76 -6.38 11.66
CA ILE A 200 27.91 -7.27 11.82
C ILE A 200 27.89 -8.34 10.73
N THR A 201 26.69 -8.84 10.43
CA THR A 201 26.47 -9.87 9.42
C THR A 201 25.38 -9.42 8.45
N ALA A 202 25.69 -9.46 7.14
CA ALA A 202 24.65 -9.20 6.13
C ALA A 202 23.50 -10.21 6.24
N PRO A 203 22.24 -9.80 6.07
CA PRO A 203 21.12 -10.73 5.96
C PRO A 203 21.36 -11.72 4.82
N GLN A 204 21.07 -12.99 5.05
CA GLN A 204 21.28 -14.08 4.10
C GLN A 204 20.00 -14.88 3.87
N ILE A 205 19.90 -15.53 2.73
CA ILE A 205 18.85 -16.52 2.48
C ILE A 205 19.46 -17.92 2.69
N ILE A 206 18.95 -18.63 3.69
CA ILE A 206 19.36 -20.01 3.99
C ILE A 206 18.09 -20.88 3.96
N ASN A 207 18.07 -21.88 3.08
CA ASN A 207 16.93 -22.78 2.91
C ASN A 207 15.59 -22.01 2.67
N GLY A 208 15.63 -20.97 1.83
CA GLY A 208 14.47 -20.14 1.49
C GLY A 208 13.99 -19.19 2.60
N ARG A 209 14.77 -19.05 3.69
CA ARG A 209 14.47 -18.17 4.82
C ARG A 209 15.50 -17.06 4.93
N THR A 210 15.06 -15.83 5.18
CA THR A 210 15.98 -14.73 5.50
C THR A 210 16.48 -14.91 6.93
N VAL A 211 17.79 -14.95 7.10
CA VAL A 211 18.50 -15.09 8.39
C VAL A 211 19.27 -13.83 8.67
N LEU A 212 19.21 -13.36 9.90
CA LEU A 212 19.93 -12.19 10.41
C LEU A 212 20.63 -12.56 11.73
N GLY A 213 21.83 -12.03 11.96
CA GLY A 213 22.55 -12.24 13.20
C GLY A 213 21.79 -11.69 14.41
N LEU A 214 21.74 -12.47 15.52
CA LEU A 214 21.03 -12.06 16.75
C LEU A 214 21.56 -10.76 17.36
N ARG A 215 22.86 -10.47 17.22
CA ARG A 215 23.43 -9.19 17.66
C ARG A 215 22.93 -8.03 16.84
N ASP A 216 22.74 -8.21 15.54
CA ASP A 216 22.17 -7.20 14.66
C ASP A 216 20.70 -6.95 14.99
N ILE A 217 19.95 -8.02 15.33
CA ILE A 217 18.57 -7.91 15.83
C ILE A 217 18.54 -7.09 17.13
N SER A 218 19.47 -7.35 18.07
CA SER A 218 19.49 -6.62 19.34
C SER A 218 19.68 -5.11 19.17
N VAL A 219 20.52 -4.70 18.24
CA VAL A 219 20.77 -3.29 17.94
C VAL A 219 19.57 -2.66 17.24
N LEU A 220 19.04 -3.31 16.21
CA LEU A 220 17.95 -2.75 15.41
C LEU A 220 16.63 -2.68 16.17
N PHE A 221 16.34 -3.68 17.01
CA PHE A 221 15.08 -3.77 17.77
C PHE A 221 15.21 -3.33 19.23
N GLU A 222 16.38 -2.79 19.64
CA GLU A 222 16.64 -2.30 21.00
C GLU A 222 16.28 -3.34 22.06
N CYS A 223 16.68 -4.59 21.82
CA CYS A 223 16.47 -5.69 22.74
C CYS A 223 17.80 -6.25 23.22
N LYS A 224 17.80 -6.91 24.38
CA LYS A 224 18.97 -7.59 24.91
C LYS A 224 18.90 -9.07 24.55
N VAL A 225 19.98 -9.59 23.96
CA VAL A 225 20.12 -11.02 23.63
C VAL A 225 21.10 -11.65 24.58
N LEU A 226 20.66 -12.69 25.31
CA LEU A 226 21.46 -13.50 26.20
C LEU A 226 21.63 -14.87 25.58
N TRP A 227 22.89 -15.35 25.53
CA TRP A 227 23.23 -16.69 25.09
C TRP A 227 23.62 -17.54 26.27
N HIS A 228 23.05 -18.73 26.42
CA HIS A 228 23.29 -19.70 27.46
C HIS A 228 24.02 -20.92 26.86
N PRO A 229 25.36 -20.95 26.90
CA PRO A 229 26.15 -21.97 26.18
C PRO A 229 25.93 -23.38 26.69
N GLN A 230 25.63 -23.58 27.99
CA GLN A 230 25.40 -24.88 28.59
C GLN A 230 24.10 -25.54 28.12
N THR A 231 23.03 -24.76 28.01
CA THR A 231 21.71 -25.23 27.55
C THR A 231 21.50 -25.04 26.06
N LYS A 232 22.36 -24.25 25.40
CA LYS A 232 22.21 -23.79 24.00
C LYS A 232 20.95 -22.98 23.77
N GLU A 233 20.47 -22.29 24.80
CA GLU A 233 19.28 -21.45 24.76
C GLU A 233 19.62 -19.99 24.52
N ILE A 234 18.69 -19.29 23.94
CA ILE A 234 18.75 -17.85 23.69
C ILE A 234 17.53 -17.20 24.38
N THR A 235 17.80 -16.17 25.18
CA THR A 235 16.76 -15.32 25.76
C THR A 235 16.81 -13.94 25.15
N ILE A 236 15.67 -13.44 24.68
CA ILE A 236 15.53 -12.07 24.15
C ILE A 236 14.66 -11.29 25.12
N LEU A 237 15.21 -10.20 25.66
CA LEU A 237 14.56 -9.29 26.57
C LEU A 237 14.27 -7.96 25.84
N LYS A 238 13.00 -7.52 25.86
CA LYS A 238 12.56 -6.26 25.26
C LYS A 238 11.87 -5.39 26.30
#